data_e7ac2f10504d9a4eb38f3f93e2fb7d8f
#
_entry.id   e7ac2f10504d9a4eb38f3f93e2fb7d8f
#
_cell.length_a   1.000
_cell.length_b   1.000
_cell.length_c   1.000
_cell.angle_alpha   90.00
_cell.angle_beta   90.00
_cell.angle_gamma   90.00
#
_symmetry.space_group_name_H-M   'P 1'
#
loop_
_entity.id
_entity.type
_entity.pdbx_description
1 polymer ?
#
loop_
_entity_poly.entity_id
_entity_poly.type
_entity_poly.pdbx_seq_one_letter_code
_entity_poly.pdbx_strand_id
1 'polypeptide(L)'
;MKVVLLSDLHVDINREYPVVKDFSQFVKDQGAHLAVIARDVSEKQQETLDALEEIQQQSGARVLFVPGNHDLWAPKDQPDLTPALYDRYCQDEHCLCGRDAVLGDWVFLGDVGWYDYSFGSGRYSLEEFEKMSLAGRTWQDSLRNVWTRDNLGRSQWMLSRLEARMAAYPGKRLAVVTHMLPVKDFTVPAEQGNWSYFNAFLGTRKLGELYRRYPVELAVCGHVHYRRSFDRDGIHWACRCLNYHTEWRPQDGETCREQIEKAAEVLEL
;
A
#
# COMPACT_ATOMS: atom_id res chain seq x y z
N MET A 1 -14.94 -2.25 -16.59
CA MET A 1 -13.47 -2.10 -16.76
C MET A 1 -12.79 -3.13 -15.86
N LYS A 2 -11.97 -4.02 -16.44
CA LYS A 2 -11.31 -5.06 -15.64
C LYS A 2 -10.03 -4.53 -14.97
N VAL A 3 -9.92 -4.71 -13.68
CA VAL A 3 -8.83 -4.22 -12.83
C VAL A 3 -8.21 -5.37 -12.05
N VAL A 4 -6.88 -5.44 -12.02
CA VAL A 4 -6.12 -6.37 -11.19
C VAL A 4 -5.52 -5.60 -10.02
N LEU A 5 -5.73 -6.09 -8.81
CA LEU A 5 -5.14 -5.56 -7.57
C LEU A 5 -4.04 -6.51 -7.07
N LEU A 6 -2.88 -5.95 -6.77
CA LEU A 6 -1.81 -6.66 -6.06
C LEU A 6 -0.97 -5.63 -5.29
N SER A 7 -0.31 -6.06 -4.22
CA SER A 7 0.57 -5.21 -3.41
C SER A 7 1.77 -6.00 -2.87
N ASP A 8 2.73 -5.30 -2.29
CA ASP A 8 3.87 -5.87 -1.59
C ASP A 8 4.63 -6.89 -2.46
N LEU A 9 5.08 -6.41 -3.65
CA LEU A 9 5.78 -7.24 -4.65
C LEU A 9 7.18 -7.62 -4.19
N HIS A 10 7.86 -6.69 -3.50
CA HIS A 10 9.19 -6.88 -2.94
C HIS A 10 10.16 -7.56 -3.93
N VAL A 11 10.29 -6.99 -5.13
CA VAL A 11 11.12 -7.57 -6.20
C VAL A 11 12.59 -7.71 -5.80
N ASP A 12 13.07 -6.84 -4.92
CA ASP A 12 14.41 -6.86 -4.34
C ASP A 12 14.63 -8.04 -3.37
N ILE A 13 13.61 -8.41 -2.60
CA ILE A 13 13.63 -9.54 -1.66
C ILE A 13 13.34 -10.84 -2.40
N ASN A 14 12.39 -10.78 -3.35
CA ASN A 14 11.95 -11.91 -4.17
C ASN A 14 12.78 -12.10 -5.45
N ARG A 15 14.01 -11.57 -5.51
CA ARG A 15 14.86 -11.53 -6.73
C ARG A 15 15.15 -12.87 -7.39
N GLU A 16 15.03 -13.98 -6.66
CA GLU A 16 15.19 -15.33 -7.19
C GLU A 16 13.96 -15.82 -7.98
N TYR A 17 12.88 -15.05 -7.94
CA TYR A 17 11.61 -15.35 -8.58
C TYR A 17 11.28 -14.31 -9.66
N PRO A 18 10.66 -14.71 -10.79
CA PRO A 18 10.35 -13.80 -11.89
C PRO A 18 9.08 -12.97 -11.63
N VAL A 19 9.01 -12.26 -10.47
CA VAL A 19 7.79 -11.57 -10.01
C VAL A 19 7.22 -10.62 -11.05
N VAL A 20 8.04 -9.74 -11.64
CA VAL A 20 7.60 -8.76 -12.65
C VAL A 20 7.04 -9.46 -13.87
N LYS A 21 7.75 -10.46 -14.41
CA LYS A 21 7.34 -11.23 -15.58
C LYS A 21 6.04 -11.99 -15.33
N ASP A 22 5.95 -12.72 -14.21
CA ASP A 22 4.81 -13.56 -13.89
C ASP A 22 3.56 -12.72 -13.60
N PHE A 23 3.73 -11.56 -12.94
CA PHE A 23 2.64 -10.61 -12.70
C PHE A 23 2.18 -9.95 -14.01
N SER A 24 3.09 -9.51 -14.86
CA SER A 24 2.76 -8.95 -16.18
C SER A 24 1.96 -9.94 -17.03
N GLN A 25 2.42 -11.20 -17.05
CA GLN A 25 1.71 -12.25 -17.79
C GLN A 25 0.34 -12.55 -17.17
N PHE A 26 0.22 -12.54 -15.83
CA PHE A 26 -1.07 -12.70 -15.17
C PHE A 26 -2.05 -11.59 -15.55
N VAL A 27 -1.63 -10.32 -15.48
CA VAL A 27 -2.45 -9.16 -15.85
C VAL A 27 -2.93 -9.28 -17.30
N LYS A 28 -2.01 -9.68 -18.21
CA LYS A 28 -2.30 -9.90 -19.64
C LYS A 28 -3.31 -11.03 -19.86
N ASP A 29 -3.12 -12.18 -19.19
CA ASP A 29 -4.01 -13.35 -19.30
C ASP A 29 -5.42 -13.04 -18.80
N GLN A 30 -5.55 -12.16 -17.81
CA GLN A 30 -6.84 -11.65 -17.35
C GLN A 30 -7.50 -10.70 -18.36
N GLY A 31 -6.78 -10.18 -19.35
CA GLY A 31 -7.26 -9.12 -20.23
C GLY A 31 -7.61 -7.85 -19.45
N ALA A 32 -6.82 -7.55 -18.43
CA ALA A 32 -7.07 -6.39 -17.58
C ALA A 32 -6.72 -5.08 -18.31
N HIS A 33 -7.51 -4.04 -18.03
CA HIS A 33 -7.28 -2.69 -18.54
C HIS A 33 -6.36 -1.89 -17.60
N LEU A 34 -6.36 -2.30 -16.32
CA LEU A 34 -5.69 -1.59 -15.25
C LEU A 34 -5.07 -2.58 -14.25
N ALA A 35 -3.83 -2.34 -13.86
CA ALA A 35 -3.18 -2.97 -12.72
C ALA A 35 -2.95 -1.92 -11.64
N VAL A 36 -3.46 -2.16 -10.44
CA VAL A 36 -3.26 -1.30 -9.26
C VAL A 36 -2.28 -1.98 -8.34
N ILE A 37 -1.10 -1.37 -8.18
CA ILE A 37 -0.04 -1.84 -7.31
C ILE A 37 0.00 -0.96 -6.07
N ALA A 38 -0.60 -1.47 -5.00
CA ALA A 38 -0.64 -0.73 -3.77
C ALA A 38 0.65 -0.92 -2.96
N ARG A 39 1.91 -0.81 -3.63
CA ARG A 39 3.18 -0.54 -2.97
C ARG A 39 4.15 -1.67 -2.61
N ASP A 40 5.27 -1.24 -1.87
CA ASP A 40 6.42 -2.05 -1.47
C ASP A 40 6.92 -2.90 -2.65
N VAL A 41 7.31 -2.19 -3.72
CA VAL A 41 7.87 -2.83 -4.91
C VAL A 41 9.35 -3.11 -4.69
N SER A 42 10.15 -2.12 -4.26
CA SER A 42 11.57 -2.27 -3.92
C SER A 42 12.05 -1.16 -2.99
N GLU A 43 13.08 -1.45 -2.17
CA GLU A 43 13.83 -0.41 -1.40
C GLU A 43 14.59 0.55 -2.32
N LYS A 44 14.74 0.24 -3.60
CA LYS A 44 15.46 1.07 -4.58
C LYS A 44 14.48 1.72 -5.53
N GLN A 45 14.41 3.05 -5.48
CA GLN A 45 13.49 3.82 -6.30
C GLN A 45 13.56 3.48 -7.80
N GLN A 46 14.78 3.38 -8.36
CA GLN A 46 14.93 3.09 -9.78
C GLN A 46 14.39 1.68 -10.12
N GLU A 47 14.65 0.70 -9.27
CA GLU A 47 14.15 -0.67 -9.45
C GLU A 47 12.61 -0.72 -9.37
N THR A 48 12.01 0.09 -8.49
CA THR A 48 10.54 0.26 -8.44
C THR A 48 10.02 0.84 -9.76
N LEU A 49 10.59 1.95 -10.24
CA LEU A 49 10.14 2.61 -11.48
C LEU A 49 10.30 1.71 -12.71
N ASP A 50 11.45 1.02 -12.82
CA ASP A 50 11.72 0.07 -13.90
C ASP A 50 10.73 -1.09 -13.89
N ALA A 51 10.39 -1.62 -12.70
CA ALA A 51 9.41 -2.70 -12.56
C ALA A 51 7.99 -2.26 -12.97
N LEU A 52 7.56 -1.04 -12.59
CA LEU A 52 6.24 -0.51 -12.99
C LEU A 52 6.13 -0.34 -14.50
N GLU A 53 7.16 0.24 -15.11
CA GLU A 53 7.22 0.42 -16.56
C GLU A 53 7.24 -0.94 -17.30
N GLU A 54 8.04 -1.90 -16.82
CA GLU A 54 8.11 -3.25 -17.40
C GLU A 54 6.75 -3.96 -17.31
N ILE A 55 6.06 -3.88 -16.16
CA ILE A 55 4.71 -4.45 -15.99
C ILE A 55 3.74 -3.82 -16.98
N GLN A 56 3.75 -2.50 -17.14
CA GLN A 56 2.88 -1.80 -18.09
C GLN A 56 3.15 -2.24 -19.54
N GLN A 57 4.41 -2.26 -19.95
CA GLN A 57 4.81 -2.65 -21.32
C GLN A 57 4.47 -4.10 -21.64
N GLN A 58 4.76 -5.03 -20.74
CA GLN A 58 4.56 -6.47 -20.98
C GLN A 58 3.09 -6.88 -20.90
N SER A 59 2.33 -6.30 -19.95
CA SER A 59 0.91 -6.61 -19.79
C SER A 59 0.01 -5.90 -20.80
N GLY A 60 0.40 -4.70 -21.24
CA GLY A 60 -0.44 -3.80 -22.03
C GLY A 60 -1.54 -3.10 -21.22
N ALA A 61 -1.63 -3.35 -19.92
CA ALA A 61 -2.55 -2.67 -19.02
C ALA A 61 -1.90 -1.38 -18.49
N ARG A 62 -2.70 -0.35 -18.23
CA ARG A 62 -2.21 0.82 -17.49
C ARG A 62 -1.87 0.43 -16.06
N VAL A 63 -0.72 0.90 -15.55
CA VAL A 63 -0.31 0.68 -14.16
C VAL A 63 -0.60 1.92 -13.33
N LEU A 64 -1.20 1.74 -12.15
CA LEU A 64 -1.34 2.76 -11.12
C LEU A 64 -0.67 2.26 -9.84
N PHE A 65 0.06 3.16 -9.17
CA PHE A 65 0.91 2.81 -8.07
C PHE A 65 0.83 3.84 -6.93
N VAL A 66 1.06 3.38 -5.72
CA VAL A 66 1.31 4.22 -4.54
C VAL A 66 2.56 3.67 -3.84
N PRO A 67 3.58 4.48 -3.51
CA PRO A 67 4.75 3.98 -2.79
C PRO A 67 4.40 3.57 -1.36
N GLY A 68 5.08 2.53 -0.86
CA GLY A 68 4.99 2.11 0.52
C GLY A 68 6.11 2.69 1.40
N ASN A 69 6.18 2.21 2.64
CA ASN A 69 7.26 2.63 3.53
C ASN A 69 8.63 2.11 3.07
N HIS A 70 8.70 0.89 2.50
CA HIS A 70 9.94 0.33 1.96
C HIS A 70 10.44 1.11 0.74
N ASP A 71 9.56 1.48 -0.20
CA ASP A 71 9.92 2.33 -1.35
C ASP A 71 10.47 3.70 -0.92
N LEU A 72 10.15 4.14 0.30
CA LEU A 72 10.57 5.42 0.89
C LEU A 72 11.72 5.28 1.91
N TRP A 73 12.24 4.08 2.10
CA TRP A 73 13.37 3.89 3.00
C TRP A 73 14.63 4.57 2.46
N ALA A 74 15.12 5.53 3.21
CA ALA A 74 16.37 6.20 2.94
C ALA A 74 17.56 5.43 3.56
N PRO A 75 18.74 5.46 2.96
CA PRO A 75 19.95 5.02 3.61
C PRO A 75 20.15 5.76 4.95
N LYS A 76 20.68 5.06 5.96
CA LYS A 76 20.84 5.60 7.31
C LYS A 76 21.75 6.82 7.39
N ASP A 77 22.65 6.96 6.42
CA ASP A 77 23.63 8.05 6.29
C ASP A 77 23.11 9.23 5.45
N GLN A 78 21.90 9.15 4.91
CA GLN A 78 21.26 10.17 4.09
C GLN A 78 19.81 10.44 4.57
N PRO A 79 19.64 11.02 5.77
CA PRO A 79 18.31 11.13 6.40
C PRO A 79 17.33 12.03 5.65
N ASP A 80 17.81 13.01 4.88
CA ASP A 80 16.96 13.96 4.15
C ASP A 80 16.37 13.37 2.85
N LEU A 81 16.70 12.13 2.52
CA LEU A 81 16.33 11.54 1.24
C LEU A 81 14.85 11.13 1.16
N THR A 82 14.18 10.80 2.28
CA THR A 82 12.78 10.33 2.25
C THR A 82 11.81 11.34 1.61
N PRO A 83 11.81 12.64 1.95
CA PRO A 83 10.98 13.61 1.23
C PRO A 83 11.32 13.71 -0.26
N ALA A 84 12.61 13.65 -0.61
CA ALA A 84 13.03 13.71 -2.01
C ALA A 84 12.60 12.45 -2.80
N LEU A 85 12.62 11.26 -2.18
CA LEU A 85 12.08 10.03 -2.76
C LEU A 85 10.58 10.17 -3.01
N TYR A 86 9.83 10.64 -2.01
CA TYR A 86 8.38 10.87 -2.13
C TYR A 86 8.05 11.85 -3.26
N ASP A 87 8.73 13.01 -3.31
CA ASP A 87 8.50 14.02 -4.34
C ASP A 87 8.81 13.48 -5.74
N ARG A 88 9.83 12.65 -5.88
CA ARG A 88 10.20 12.02 -7.15
C ARG A 88 9.14 11.00 -7.60
N TYR A 89 8.60 10.19 -6.67
CA TYR A 89 7.46 9.33 -6.98
C TYR A 89 6.22 10.12 -7.40
N CYS A 90 5.94 11.26 -6.74
CA CYS A 90 4.81 12.13 -7.12
C CYS A 90 4.91 12.67 -8.54
N GLN A 91 6.10 12.74 -9.13
CA GLN A 91 6.31 13.19 -10.52
C GLN A 91 6.11 12.06 -11.53
N ASP A 92 6.20 10.81 -11.11
CA ASP A 92 6.04 9.64 -11.98
C ASP A 92 4.59 9.46 -12.43
N GLU A 93 4.39 9.01 -13.69
CA GLU A 93 3.07 8.89 -14.30
C GLU A 93 2.22 7.76 -13.72
N HIS A 94 2.83 6.74 -13.13
CA HIS A 94 2.13 5.64 -12.48
C HIS A 94 1.64 6.02 -11.08
N CYS A 95 2.24 7.06 -10.46
CA CYS A 95 2.05 7.33 -9.05
C CYS A 95 0.81 8.17 -8.74
N LEU A 96 -0.07 7.61 -7.91
CA LEU A 96 -1.30 8.27 -7.45
C LEU A 96 -1.06 9.34 -6.36
N CYS A 97 0.14 9.44 -5.76
CA CYS A 97 0.40 10.48 -4.76
C CYS A 97 0.44 11.89 -5.36
N GLY A 98 0.85 11.99 -6.64
CA GLY A 98 0.99 13.27 -7.34
C GLY A 98 -0.18 13.62 -8.26
N ARG A 99 -0.99 12.64 -8.63
CA ARG A 99 -2.08 12.80 -9.61
C ARG A 99 -3.22 11.83 -9.39
N ASP A 100 -4.40 12.17 -9.90
CA ASP A 100 -5.58 11.31 -9.93
C ASP A 100 -5.75 10.71 -11.33
N ALA A 101 -6.26 9.49 -11.41
CA ALA A 101 -6.59 8.85 -12.67
C ALA A 101 -8.12 8.77 -12.85
N VAL A 102 -8.65 9.60 -13.75
CA VAL A 102 -10.07 9.62 -14.09
C VAL A 102 -10.33 8.64 -15.23
N LEU A 103 -11.14 7.60 -15.00
CA LEU A 103 -11.43 6.51 -15.93
C LEU A 103 -12.96 6.31 -16.00
N GLY A 104 -13.61 6.97 -16.92
CA GLY A 104 -15.07 6.99 -17.01
C GLY A 104 -15.71 7.61 -15.74
N ASP A 105 -16.55 6.84 -15.04
CA ASP A 105 -17.17 7.28 -13.78
C ASP A 105 -16.30 7.06 -12.55
N TRP A 106 -15.19 6.36 -12.69
CA TRP A 106 -14.25 6.10 -11.62
C TRP A 106 -13.14 7.14 -11.55
N VAL A 107 -12.74 7.46 -10.32
CA VAL A 107 -11.51 8.19 -10.03
C VAL A 107 -10.65 7.36 -9.09
N PHE A 108 -9.46 7.01 -9.56
CA PHE A 108 -8.43 6.39 -8.73
C PHE A 108 -7.55 7.49 -8.16
N LEU A 109 -7.45 7.55 -6.86
CA LEU A 109 -6.60 8.48 -6.13
C LEU A 109 -5.91 7.75 -4.97
N GLY A 110 -4.79 8.25 -4.53
CA GLY A 110 -4.05 7.58 -3.46
C GLY A 110 -2.96 8.42 -2.86
N ASP A 111 -2.50 7.98 -1.72
CA ASP A 111 -1.29 8.47 -1.05
C ASP A 111 -0.71 7.33 -0.20
N VAL A 112 0.52 7.45 0.28
CA VAL A 112 1.11 6.46 1.19
C VAL A 112 0.18 6.20 2.36
N GLY A 113 -0.46 7.24 2.89
CA GLY A 113 -1.05 7.23 4.21
C GLY A 113 0.04 7.18 5.27
N TRP A 114 -0.32 7.36 6.53
CA TRP A 114 0.64 7.16 7.61
C TRP A 114 -0.09 6.77 8.89
N TYR A 115 0.61 6.15 9.81
CA TYR A 115 0.05 5.73 11.09
C TYR A 115 0.00 6.89 12.09
N ASP A 116 -1.01 6.84 12.95
CA ASP A 116 -1.23 7.76 14.06
C ASP A 116 -1.39 7.04 15.41
N TYR A 117 -0.91 5.81 15.45
CA TYR A 117 -0.96 4.89 16.58
C TYR A 117 -2.37 4.41 16.99
N SER A 118 -3.42 4.81 16.26
CA SER A 118 -4.82 4.51 16.64
C SER A 118 -5.20 3.03 16.58
N PHE A 119 -4.39 2.18 15.94
CA PHE A 119 -4.57 0.72 15.95
C PHE A 119 -3.82 0.02 17.10
N GLY A 120 -2.92 0.72 17.78
CA GLY A 120 -2.26 0.21 18.98
C GLY A 120 -3.20 0.03 20.15
N SER A 121 -2.77 -0.78 21.11
CA SER A 121 -3.54 -0.97 22.35
C SER A 121 -3.43 0.25 23.25
N GLY A 122 -4.55 0.63 23.88
CA GLY A 122 -4.57 1.67 24.92
C GLY A 122 -3.78 1.36 26.19
N ARG A 123 -3.08 0.21 26.25
CA ARG A 123 -2.13 -0.13 27.31
C ARG A 123 -0.83 0.66 27.25
N TYR A 124 -0.50 1.19 26.06
CA TYR A 124 0.73 1.94 25.83
C TYR A 124 0.43 3.42 25.67
N SER A 125 1.28 4.24 26.24
CA SER A 125 1.22 5.69 26.11
C SER A 125 1.72 6.16 24.73
N LEU A 126 1.45 7.41 24.38
CA LEU A 126 1.99 8.02 23.18
C LEU A 126 3.52 7.98 23.16
N GLU A 127 4.14 8.33 24.30
CA GLU A 127 5.61 8.31 24.46
C GLU A 127 6.20 6.91 24.21
N GLU A 128 5.50 5.85 24.62
CA GLU A 128 5.93 4.48 24.35
C GLU A 128 5.83 4.14 22.86
N PHE A 129 4.78 4.58 22.17
CA PHE A 129 4.68 4.40 20.71
C PHE A 129 5.73 5.21 19.96
N GLU A 130 6.04 6.42 20.37
CA GLU A 130 7.08 7.26 19.73
C GLU A 130 8.47 6.63 19.76
N LYS A 131 8.75 5.75 20.73
CA LYS A 131 10.01 4.96 20.76
C LYS A 131 10.10 3.95 19.62
N MET A 132 8.97 3.55 19.05
CA MET A 132 8.85 2.56 17.97
C MET A 132 9.66 1.28 18.23
N SER A 133 9.79 0.91 19.49
CA SER A 133 10.58 -0.24 19.94
C SER A 133 9.96 -0.89 21.18
N LEU A 134 9.84 -2.21 21.16
CA LEU A 134 9.32 -3.01 22.27
C LEU A 134 10.01 -4.38 22.30
N ALA A 135 10.45 -4.81 23.50
CA ALA A 135 11.03 -6.12 23.73
C ALA A 135 12.18 -6.48 22.78
N GLY A 136 13.07 -5.52 22.49
CA GLY A 136 14.25 -5.70 21.63
C GLY A 136 13.97 -5.64 20.14
N ARG A 137 12.71 -5.50 19.72
CA ARG A 137 12.33 -5.31 18.31
C ARG A 137 12.05 -3.82 18.02
N THR A 138 12.72 -3.26 17.03
CA THR A 138 12.52 -1.88 16.56
C THR A 138 11.77 -1.89 15.25
N TRP A 139 10.75 -1.04 15.13
CA TRP A 139 10.04 -0.81 13.88
C TRP A 139 10.95 -0.04 12.91
N GLN A 140 11.21 -0.62 11.75
CA GLN A 140 12.29 -0.16 10.86
C GLN A 140 12.09 1.24 10.30
N ASP A 141 10.85 1.71 10.19
CA ASP A 141 10.56 3.07 9.72
C ASP A 141 11.19 4.14 10.62
N SER A 142 11.37 3.85 11.93
CA SER A 142 12.05 4.78 12.84
C SER A 142 13.52 5.03 12.48
N LEU A 143 14.10 4.11 11.72
CA LEU A 143 15.51 4.14 11.30
C LEU A 143 15.69 4.51 9.82
N ARG A 144 14.67 4.24 8.99
CA ARG A 144 14.77 4.27 7.53
C ARG A 144 13.90 5.34 6.88
N ASN A 145 12.82 5.78 7.55
CA ASN A 145 11.92 6.82 7.07
C ASN A 145 12.13 8.11 7.85
N VAL A 146 12.93 9.03 7.32
CA VAL A 146 13.22 10.31 7.95
C VAL A 146 12.45 11.42 7.26
N TRP A 147 11.39 11.87 7.92
CA TRP A 147 10.53 12.95 7.46
C TRP A 147 10.77 14.24 8.26
N THR A 148 10.32 15.37 7.71
CA THR A 148 10.35 16.65 8.41
C THR A 148 9.25 16.81 9.46
N ARG A 149 8.21 15.97 9.42
CA ARG A 149 7.10 15.92 10.37
C ARG A 149 7.19 14.67 11.23
N ASP A 150 6.72 14.74 12.46
CA ASP A 150 6.47 13.54 13.28
C ASP A 150 5.36 12.65 12.66
N ASN A 151 5.15 11.47 13.22
CA ASN A 151 4.20 10.51 12.69
C ASN A 151 2.76 11.04 12.70
N LEU A 152 2.34 11.73 13.75
CA LEU A 152 1.00 12.31 13.88
C LEU A 152 0.77 13.43 12.86
N GLY A 153 1.72 14.36 12.75
CA GLY A 153 1.66 15.46 11.80
C GLY A 153 1.70 14.99 10.35
N ARG A 154 2.45 13.92 10.07
CA ARG A 154 2.51 13.30 8.74
C ARG A 154 1.19 12.61 8.39
N SER A 155 0.66 11.80 9.31
CA SER A 155 -0.63 11.15 9.16
C SER A 155 -1.73 12.19 8.86
N GLN A 156 -1.78 13.26 9.63
CA GLN A 156 -2.75 14.35 9.42
C GLN A 156 -2.55 15.07 8.09
N TRP A 157 -1.31 15.32 7.68
CA TRP A 157 -1.01 15.98 6.41
C TRP A 157 -1.48 15.13 5.20
N MET A 158 -1.17 13.83 5.17
CA MET A 158 -1.58 12.93 4.09
C MET A 158 -3.11 12.76 4.06
N LEU A 159 -3.74 12.64 5.24
CA LEU A 159 -5.19 12.56 5.37
C LEU A 159 -5.88 13.79 4.77
N SER A 160 -5.39 15.00 5.11
CA SER A 160 -5.95 16.26 4.59
C SER A 160 -5.78 16.41 3.07
N ARG A 161 -4.68 15.92 2.53
CA ARG A 161 -4.45 15.89 1.06
C ARG A 161 -5.43 14.95 0.36
N LEU A 162 -5.62 13.74 0.88
CA LEU A 162 -6.58 12.78 0.34
C LEU A 162 -8.00 13.37 0.39
N GLU A 163 -8.40 13.95 1.52
CA GLU A 163 -9.72 14.56 1.67
C GLU A 163 -9.96 15.67 0.65
N ALA A 164 -9.02 16.57 0.47
CA ALA A 164 -9.13 17.66 -0.51
C ALA A 164 -9.28 17.12 -1.96
N ARG A 165 -8.56 16.05 -2.29
CA ARG A 165 -8.64 15.42 -3.62
C ARG A 165 -9.97 14.69 -3.82
N MET A 166 -10.46 13.94 -2.82
CA MET A 166 -11.75 13.28 -2.87
C MET A 166 -12.90 14.28 -3.05
N ALA A 167 -12.83 15.42 -2.36
CA ALA A 167 -13.83 16.49 -2.45
C ALA A 167 -13.88 17.15 -3.85
N ALA A 168 -12.81 17.04 -4.65
CA ALA A 168 -12.76 17.61 -5.99
C ALA A 168 -13.59 16.84 -7.04
N TYR A 169 -14.13 15.66 -6.69
CA TYR A 169 -14.84 14.78 -7.64
C TYR A 169 -16.28 14.48 -7.19
N PRO A 170 -17.16 15.49 -7.06
CA PRO A 170 -18.55 15.26 -6.69
C PRO A 170 -19.25 14.41 -7.75
N GLY A 171 -19.98 13.38 -7.32
CA GLY A 171 -20.75 12.50 -8.22
C GLY A 171 -19.93 11.43 -8.94
N LYS A 172 -18.62 11.32 -8.70
CA LYS A 172 -17.78 10.23 -9.20
C LYS A 172 -17.69 9.09 -8.17
N ARG A 173 -17.48 7.88 -8.63
CA ARG A 173 -17.14 6.71 -7.83
C ARG A 173 -15.63 6.76 -7.51
N LEU A 174 -15.27 6.56 -6.27
CA LEU A 174 -13.87 6.69 -5.86
C LEU A 174 -13.24 5.33 -5.54
N ALA A 175 -12.07 5.08 -6.11
CA ALA A 175 -11.15 4.02 -5.73
C ALA A 175 -9.96 4.65 -5.00
N VAL A 176 -9.81 4.36 -3.72
CA VAL A 176 -8.74 4.94 -2.90
C VAL A 176 -7.68 3.89 -2.61
N VAL A 177 -6.44 4.22 -2.94
CA VAL A 177 -5.27 3.35 -2.76
C VAL A 177 -4.35 3.98 -1.72
N THR A 178 -4.12 3.26 -0.62
CA THR A 178 -3.15 3.70 0.39
C THR A 178 -2.20 2.58 0.77
N HIS A 179 -0.99 2.87 1.22
CA HIS A 179 -0.12 1.88 1.83
C HIS A 179 -0.65 1.46 3.19
N MET A 180 -0.82 2.37 4.07
CA MET A 180 -1.24 2.10 5.43
C MET A 180 -2.69 1.64 5.51
N LEU A 181 -2.97 0.80 6.49
CA LEU A 181 -4.29 0.23 6.69
C LEU A 181 -5.33 1.30 7.03
N PRO A 182 -6.49 1.26 6.37
CA PRO A 182 -7.60 2.18 6.69
C PRO A 182 -8.54 1.64 7.79
N VAL A 183 -8.52 0.35 8.08
CA VAL A 183 -9.45 -0.29 9.02
C VAL A 183 -8.77 -1.34 9.88
N LYS A 184 -9.30 -1.50 11.10
CA LYS A 184 -8.77 -2.44 12.10
C LYS A 184 -8.88 -3.92 11.65
N ASP A 185 -9.80 -4.22 10.75
CA ASP A 185 -10.03 -5.59 10.29
C ASP A 185 -8.82 -6.22 9.62
N PHE A 186 -7.90 -5.40 9.14
CA PHE A 186 -6.63 -5.87 8.55
C PHE A 186 -5.47 -5.90 9.55
N THR A 187 -5.65 -5.46 10.81
CA THR A 187 -4.58 -5.54 11.79
C THR A 187 -4.29 -6.98 12.22
N VAL A 188 -3.10 -7.23 12.71
CA VAL A 188 -2.75 -8.54 13.28
C VAL A 188 -3.48 -8.72 14.61
N PRO A 189 -4.00 -9.94 14.94
CA PRO A 189 -4.59 -10.20 16.24
C PRO A 189 -3.68 -9.78 17.38
N ALA A 190 -4.19 -8.95 18.29
CA ALA A 190 -3.39 -8.33 19.35
C ALA A 190 -2.79 -9.34 20.36
N GLU A 191 -3.35 -10.54 20.40
CA GLU A 191 -2.92 -11.65 21.23
C GLU A 191 -1.68 -12.36 20.69
N GLN A 192 -1.33 -12.12 19.45
CA GLN A 192 -0.15 -12.71 18.80
C GLN A 192 1.10 -11.91 19.18
N GLY A 193 1.89 -12.41 20.12
CA GLY A 193 3.15 -11.79 20.54
C GLY A 193 2.98 -10.30 20.94
N ASN A 194 3.78 -9.42 20.36
CA ASN A 194 3.78 -7.98 20.65
C ASN A 194 2.89 -7.15 19.72
N TRP A 195 1.97 -7.76 18.98
CA TRP A 195 1.14 -7.02 18.00
C TRP A 195 0.13 -6.07 18.66
N SER A 196 -0.19 -6.23 19.93
CA SER A 196 -0.91 -5.20 20.68
C SER A 196 -0.20 -3.84 20.68
N TYR A 197 1.13 -3.83 20.55
CA TYR A 197 1.97 -2.64 20.38
C TYR A 197 2.18 -2.31 18.90
N PHE A 198 2.69 -3.26 18.10
CA PHE A 198 3.13 -3.00 16.71
C PHE A 198 1.99 -2.68 15.74
N ASN A 199 0.76 -3.05 16.04
CA ASN A 199 -0.40 -2.57 15.26
C ASN A 199 -0.50 -1.04 15.19
N ALA A 200 0.08 -0.32 16.15
CA ALA A 200 0.14 1.14 16.18
C ALA A 200 0.79 1.73 14.90
N PHE A 201 1.63 0.97 14.22
CA PHE A 201 2.41 1.40 13.05
C PHE A 201 1.84 0.89 11.72
N LEU A 202 0.68 0.24 11.73
CA LEU A 202 0.09 -0.34 10.51
C LEU A 202 -0.81 0.63 9.75
N GLY A 203 -1.28 1.71 10.38
CA GLY A 203 -2.18 2.65 9.73
C GLY A 203 -2.98 3.53 10.68
N THR A 204 -4.12 4.03 10.23
CA THR A 204 -4.97 4.91 11.02
C THR A 204 -6.45 4.67 10.78
N ARG A 205 -7.26 4.70 11.86
CA ARG A 205 -8.74 4.63 11.79
C ARG A 205 -9.34 5.78 11.00
N LYS A 206 -8.68 6.95 11.01
CA LYS A 206 -9.14 8.16 10.34
C LYS A 206 -9.26 8.00 8.82
N LEU A 207 -8.45 7.13 8.20
CA LEU A 207 -8.61 6.81 6.77
C LEU A 207 -9.96 6.14 6.51
N GLY A 208 -10.31 5.10 7.25
CA GLY A 208 -11.59 4.42 7.09
C GLY A 208 -12.79 5.30 7.43
N GLU A 209 -12.66 6.19 8.42
CA GLU A 209 -13.66 7.20 8.76
C GLU A 209 -13.82 8.22 7.62
N LEU A 210 -12.71 8.64 7.01
CA LEU A 210 -12.72 9.53 5.87
C LEU A 210 -13.43 8.88 4.66
N TYR A 211 -13.06 7.64 4.32
CA TYR A 211 -13.63 6.95 3.14
C TYR A 211 -15.14 6.83 3.22
N ARG A 212 -15.72 6.60 4.41
CA ARG A 212 -17.19 6.52 4.62
C ARG A 212 -17.92 7.85 4.43
N ARG A 213 -17.21 8.97 4.39
CA ARG A 213 -17.81 10.31 4.17
C ARG A 213 -17.90 10.70 2.70
N TYR A 214 -17.26 9.94 1.82
CA TYR A 214 -17.18 10.18 0.39
C TYR A 214 -17.68 8.95 -0.39
N PRO A 215 -17.98 9.07 -1.68
CA PRO A 215 -18.48 7.96 -2.51
C PRO A 215 -17.34 6.97 -2.87
N VAL A 216 -16.60 6.51 -1.85
CA VAL A 216 -15.59 5.47 -1.99
C VAL A 216 -16.29 4.14 -2.10
N GLU A 217 -16.03 3.42 -3.19
CA GLU A 217 -16.56 2.07 -3.42
C GLU A 217 -15.47 1.01 -3.43
N LEU A 218 -14.20 1.42 -3.62
CA LEU A 218 -13.05 0.54 -3.56
C LEU A 218 -11.94 1.17 -2.69
N ALA A 219 -11.47 0.43 -1.70
CA ALA A 219 -10.35 0.81 -0.85
C ALA A 219 -9.27 -0.28 -0.89
N VAL A 220 -8.11 0.04 -1.45
CA VAL A 220 -6.99 -0.89 -1.59
C VAL A 220 -5.89 -0.51 -0.60
N CYS A 221 -5.44 -1.50 0.14
CA CYS A 221 -4.35 -1.35 1.11
C CYS A 221 -3.42 -2.60 1.11
N GLY A 222 -2.30 -2.66 1.84
CA GLY A 222 -1.40 -3.81 2.07
C GLY A 222 -0.62 -3.67 3.38
N HIS A 223 0.74 -3.60 3.39
CA HIS A 223 1.61 -3.40 4.57
C HIS A 223 1.62 -4.54 5.60
N VAL A 224 0.54 -5.27 5.74
CA VAL A 224 0.36 -6.32 6.73
C VAL A 224 0.56 -7.73 6.16
N HIS A 225 0.88 -7.81 4.88
CA HIS A 225 1.09 -9.07 4.16
C HIS A 225 -0.12 -10.02 4.20
N TYR A 226 -1.34 -9.46 4.11
CA TYR A 226 -2.57 -10.26 4.05
C TYR A 226 -3.06 -10.43 2.61
N ARG A 227 -3.79 -11.53 2.39
CA ARG A 227 -4.51 -11.85 1.15
C ARG A 227 -6.00 -11.94 1.47
N ARG A 228 -6.62 -10.78 1.74
CA ARG A 228 -7.99 -10.73 2.23
C ARG A 228 -8.76 -9.55 1.63
N SER A 229 -10.02 -9.78 1.28
CA SER A 229 -10.97 -8.75 0.90
C SER A 229 -12.32 -8.98 1.59
N PHE A 230 -13.10 -7.92 1.73
CA PHE A 230 -14.47 -7.99 2.26
C PHE A 230 -15.26 -6.73 1.88
N ASP A 231 -16.58 -6.86 1.83
CA ASP A 231 -17.48 -5.76 1.58
C ASP A 231 -18.10 -5.28 2.89
N ARG A 232 -18.08 -3.97 3.11
CA ARG A 232 -18.72 -3.33 4.26
C ARG A 232 -18.95 -1.84 4.00
N ASP A 233 -20.10 -1.34 4.43
CA ASP A 233 -20.50 0.07 4.32
C ASP A 233 -20.52 0.57 2.85
N GLY A 234 -20.82 -0.32 1.88
CA GLY A 234 -20.78 0.00 0.45
C GLY A 234 -19.38 0.09 -0.15
N ILE A 235 -18.34 -0.23 0.63
CA ILE A 235 -16.93 -0.21 0.20
C ILE A 235 -16.41 -1.63 0.10
N HIS A 236 -15.79 -1.95 -1.05
CA HIS A 236 -14.96 -3.14 -1.19
C HIS A 236 -13.57 -2.83 -0.63
N TRP A 237 -13.22 -3.51 0.46
CA TRP A 237 -11.94 -3.36 1.16
C TRP A 237 -11.01 -4.49 0.72
N ALA A 238 -9.87 -4.16 0.13
CA ALA A 238 -8.92 -5.13 -0.40
C ALA A 238 -7.51 -4.92 0.17
N CYS A 239 -6.94 -6.00 0.73
CA CYS A 239 -5.54 -6.11 1.11
C CYS A 239 -4.98 -7.36 0.44
N ARG A 240 -4.25 -7.19 -0.67
CA ARG A 240 -3.89 -8.26 -1.61
C ARG A 240 -2.37 -8.31 -1.83
N CYS A 241 -1.64 -8.83 -0.81
CA CYS A 241 -0.19 -8.80 -0.77
C CYS A 241 0.43 -10.07 -1.36
N LEU A 242 1.46 -9.92 -2.20
CA LEU A 242 2.26 -11.06 -2.66
C LEU A 242 3.16 -11.59 -1.53
N ASN A 243 3.71 -10.70 -0.72
CA ASN A 243 4.59 -10.97 0.42
C ASN A 243 6.03 -11.38 0.02
N TYR A 244 6.88 -11.58 1.03
CA TYR A 244 8.19 -12.18 0.85
C TYR A 244 8.06 -13.65 0.48
N HIS A 245 8.94 -14.16 -0.37
CA HIS A 245 8.93 -15.59 -0.73
C HIS A 245 9.05 -16.52 0.50
N THR A 246 9.70 -16.05 1.56
CA THR A 246 9.80 -16.79 2.83
C THR A 246 8.49 -16.91 3.61
N GLU A 247 7.49 -16.12 3.24
CA GLU A 247 6.14 -16.14 3.83
C GLU A 247 5.12 -16.85 2.94
N TRP A 248 5.53 -17.25 1.73
CA TRP A 248 4.66 -17.98 0.82
C TRP A 248 4.33 -19.36 1.39
N ARG A 249 3.08 -19.75 1.22
CA ARG A 249 2.57 -20.99 1.77
C ARG A 249 2.45 -22.02 0.66
N PRO A 250 2.94 -23.26 0.84
CA PRO A 250 2.84 -24.31 -0.19
C PRO A 250 1.40 -24.58 -0.66
N GLN A 251 0.40 -24.44 0.25
CA GLN A 251 -1.01 -24.59 -0.12
C GLN A 251 -1.54 -23.45 -1.03
N ASP A 252 -0.85 -22.33 -1.14
CA ASP A 252 -1.19 -21.21 -2.02
C ASP A 252 -0.49 -21.31 -3.39
N GLY A 253 0.38 -22.33 -3.58
CA GLY A 253 1.11 -22.61 -4.81
C GLY A 253 2.60 -22.83 -4.57
N GLU A 254 3.24 -23.56 -5.48
CA GLU A 254 4.68 -23.90 -5.43
C GLU A 254 5.52 -22.93 -6.27
N THR A 255 4.89 -22.26 -7.25
CA THR A 255 5.54 -21.34 -8.17
C THR A 255 5.19 -19.88 -7.87
N CYS A 256 6.03 -18.95 -8.31
CA CYS A 256 5.77 -17.50 -8.20
C CYS A 256 4.42 -17.14 -8.86
N ARG A 257 4.16 -17.71 -10.04
CA ARG A 257 2.90 -17.48 -10.75
C ARG A 257 1.67 -17.90 -9.93
N GLU A 258 1.68 -19.07 -9.33
CA GLU A 258 0.57 -19.54 -8.48
C GLU A 258 0.39 -18.68 -7.24
N GLN A 259 1.48 -18.22 -6.62
CA GLN A 259 1.43 -17.28 -5.51
C GLN A 259 0.78 -15.95 -5.91
N ILE A 260 1.08 -15.45 -7.12
CA ILE A 260 0.46 -14.24 -7.68
C ILE A 260 -1.04 -14.47 -7.93
N GLU A 261 -1.42 -15.57 -8.55
CA GLU A 261 -2.82 -15.94 -8.81
C GLU A 261 -3.65 -16.01 -7.53
N LYS A 262 -3.05 -16.46 -6.44
CA LYS A 262 -3.68 -16.54 -5.13
C LYS A 262 -3.73 -15.19 -4.42
N ALA A 263 -2.69 -14.37 -4.60
CA ALA A 263 -2.58 -13.06 -3.96
C ALA A 263 -3.43 -12.02 -4.67
N ALA A 264 -3.39 -11.97 -5.99
CA ALA A 264 -4.09 -10.97 -6.78
C ALA A 264 -5.62 -11.09 -6.66
N GLU A 265 -6.30 -9.97 -6.89
CA GLU A 265 -7.75 -9.91 -7.03
C GLU A 265 -8.11 -9.26 -8.35
N VAL A 266 -9.09 -9.84 -9.06
CA VAL A 266 -9.58 -9.34 -10.34
C VAL A 266 -11.00 -8.82 -10.14
N LEU A 267 -11.22 -7.54 -10.48
CA LEU A 267 -12.51 -6.86 -10.33
C LEU A 267 -13.02 -6.38 -11.69
N GLU A 268 -14.34 -6.39 -11.87
CA GLU A 268 -15.05 -5.69 -12.94
C GLU A 268 -15.71 -4.43 -12.36
N LEU A 269 -15.21 -3.25 -12.74
CA LEU A 269 -15.67 -1.94 -12.29
C LEU A 269 -16.48 -1.21 -13.36
#